data_f0498fbf9d56b67e5b0064521711549a
#
_entry.id   f0498fbf9d56b67e5b0064521711549a
#
_cell.length_a   1.000
_cell.length_b   1.000
_cell.length_c   1.000
_cell.angle_alpha   90.00
_cell.angle_beta   90.00
_cell.angle_gamma   90.00
#
_symmetry.space_group_name_H-M   'P 1'
#
loop_
_entity.id
_entity.type
_entity.pdbx_description
1 polymer ?
#
loop_
_entity_poly.entity_id
_entity_poly.type
_entity_poly.pdbx_seq_one_letter_code
_entity_poly.pdbx_strand_id
1 'polypeptide(L)'
;MKAVLDTCVIYPTVMREMLLGAAKLGHFTPVWSARILEEWARAARKIGPDGEAQARAEIALTRSNWPNAIQPPALGLEQRLWLPDTADIHVLATAVASSADVIVTVNAKDFPKNILAEEGVERRDPDAFLLGFFLDDADGITEIAVNVLSEANRLSGAHWTMRALMKKARLPRLGKALSN
;
A
#
# COMPACT_ATOMS: atom_id res chain seq x y z
N MET A 1 10.93 -1.00 10.91
CA MET A 1 9.48 -1.27 10.93
C MET A 1 9.11 -2.04 9.67
N LYS A 2 8.35 -3.14 9.79
CA LYS A 2 7.77 -3.87 8.65
C LYS A 2 6.29 -3.53 8.52
N ALA A 3 5.82 -3.34 7.27
CA ALA A 3 4.43 -3.01 7.01
C ALA A 3 3.85 -3.89 5.90
N VAL A 4 2.75 -4.57 6.19
CA VAL A 4 1.95 -5.25 5.16
C VAL A 4 1.14 -4.21 4.40
N LEU A 5 1.27 -4.23 3.08
CA LEU A 5 0.47 -3.39 2.18
C LEU A 5 -0.74 -4.20 1.69
N ASP A 6 -1.92 -3.81 2.16
CA ASP A 6 -3.18 -4.40 1.71
C ASP A 6 -3.46 -4.09 0.24
N THR A 7 -4.26 -4.93 -0.42
CA THR A 7 -4.66 -4.75 -1.84
C THR A 7 -5.18 -3.35 -2.12
N CYS A 8 -5.98 -2.79 -1.22
CA CYS A 8 -6.59 -1.47 -1.40
C CYS A 8 -5.59 -0.30 -1.43
N VAL A 9 -4.34 -0.50 -0.99
CA VAL A 9 -3.28 0.52 -1.03
C VAL A 9 -2.18 0.21 -2.05
N ILE A 10 -1.96 -1.06 -2.41
CA ILE A 10 -0.96 -1.46 -3.41
C ILE A 10 -1.54 -1.43 -4.84
N TYR A 11 -2.84 -1.61 -5.01
CA TYR A 11 -3.51 -1.56 -6.31
C TYR A 11 -3.52 -0.15 -6.94
N PRO A 12 -3.87 0.95 -6.23
CA PRO A 12 -3.91 2.29 -6.81
C PRO A 12 -2.50 2.82 -7.09
N THR A 13 -2.19 3.13 -8.35
CA THR A 13 -0.83 3.47 -8.81
C THR A 13 -0.18 4.58 -8.01
N VAL A 14 -0.81 5.75 -7.87
CA VAL A 14 -0.21 6.90 -7.17
C VAL A 14 0.09 6.56 -5.70
N MET A 15 -0.85 5.90 -5.02
CA MET A 15 -0.66 5.50 -3.62
C MET A 15 0.47 4.47 -3.48
N ARG A 16 0.51 3.47 -4.37
CA ARG A 16 1.59 2.48 -4.43
C ARG A 16 2.95 3.13 -4.62
N GLU A 17 3.09 4.02 -5.61
CA GLU A 17 4.36 4.69 -5.91
C GLU A 17 4.84 5.54 -4.73
N MET A 18 3.94 6.24 -4.04
CA MET A 18 4.27 6.98 -2.82
C MET A 18 4.75 6.05 -1.69
N LEU A 19 4.03 4.94 -1.45
CA LEU A 19 4.39 3.96 -0.40
C LEU A 19 5.71 3.26 -0.72
N LEU A 20 5.87 2.75 -1.94
CA LEU A 20 7.10 2.06 -2.34
C LEU A 20 8.29 3.00 -2.45
N GLY A 21 8.06 4.27 -2.82
CA GLY A 21 9.08 5.32 -2.78
C GLY A 21 9.60 5.54 -1.36
N ALA A 22 8.69 5.70 -0.38
CA ALA A 22 9.05 5.84 1.03
C ALA A 22 9.80 4.60 1.56
N ALA A 23 9.37 3.40 1.16
CA ALA A 23 10.07 2.15 1.48
C ALA A 23 11.50 2.12 0.88
N LYS A 24 11.69 2.66 -0.32
CA LYS A 24 12.98 2.74 -1.01
C LYS A 24 13.97 3.67 -0.29
N LEU A 25 13.45 4.71 0.37
CA LEU A 25 14.24 5.58 1.26
C LEU A 25 14.55 4.92 2.62
N GLY A 26 14.02 3.73 2.90
CA GLY A 26 14.28 2.99 4.12
C GLY A 26 13.35 3.30 5.29
N HIS A 27 12.28 4.07 5.08
CA HIS A 27 11.31 4.39 6.15
C HIS A 27 10.61 3.14 6.69
N PHE A 28 10.38 2.14 5.84
CA PHE A 28 9.84 0.85 6.26
C PHE A 28 10.20 -0.28 5.26
N THR A 29 10.04 -1.51 5.69
CA THR A 29 10.18 -2.70 4.85
C THR A 29 8.79 -3.17 4.42
N PRO A 30 8.45 -3.15 3.12
CA PRO A 30 7.15 -3.58 2.64
C PRO A 30 7.02 -5.09 2.65
N VAL A 31 5.82 -5.58 2.93
CA VAL A 31 5.47 -7.01 2.91
C VAL A 31 4.12 -7.18 2.22
N TRP A 32 3.97 -8.25 1.47
CA TRP A 32 2.71 -8.74 0.89
C TRP A 32 2.75 -10.25 0.69
N SER A 33 1.58 -10.85 0.46
CA SER A 33 1.47 -12.24 0.03
C SER A 33 1.18 -12.35 -1.47
N ALA A 34 1.37 -13.54 -2.02
CA ALA A 34 0.96 -13.82 -3.40
C ALA A 34 -0.55 -13.58 -3.60
N ARG A 35 -1.38 -13.83 -2.56
CA ARG A 35 -2.83 -13.61 -2.61
C ARG A 35 -3.17 -12.12 -2.70
N ILE A 36 -2.50 -11.25 -1.94
CA ILE A 36 -2.67 -9.79 -2.05
C ILE A 36 -2.38 -9.32 -3.49
N LEU A 37 -1.31 -9.82 -4.10
CA LEU A 37 -0.96 -9.47 -5.49
C LEU A 37 -1.97 -10.03 -6.50
N GLU A 38 -2.52 -11.22 -6.27
CA GLU A 38 -3.57 -11.79 -7.12
C GLU A 38 -4.87 -11.01 -7.01
N GLU A 39 -5.23 -10.52 -5.83
CA GLU A 39 -6.37 -9.62 -5.63
C GLU A 39 -6.18 -8.30 -6.37
N TRP A 40 -4.97 -7.73 -6.37
CA TRP A 40 -4.65 -6.58 -7.20
C TRP A 40 -4.90 -6.88 -8.69
N ALA A 41 -4.38 -7.98 -9.23
CA ALA A 41 -4.60 -8.34 -10.63
C ALA A 41 -6.10 -8.46 -10.97
N ARG A 42 -6.88 -9.10 -10.08
CA ARG A 42 -8.33 -9.24 -10.26
C ARG A 42 -9.08 -7.92 -10.17
N ALA A 43 -8.69 -7.04 -9.24
CA ALA A 43 -9.30 -5.72 -9.11
C ALA A 43 -9.13 -4.87 -10.38
N ALA A 44 -8.02 -5.04 -11.09
CA ALA A 44 -7.72 -4.32 -12.32
C ALA A 44 -8.62 -4.68 -13.52
N ARG A 45 -9.36 -5.81 -13.47
CA ARG A 45 -10.38 -6.16 -14.48
C ARG A 45 -11.43 -5.06 -14.66
N LYS A 46 -11.69 -4.28 -13.61
CA LYS A 46 -12.66 -3.19 -13.63
C LYS A 46 -12.23 -2.00 -14.51
N ILE A 47 -10.94 -1.92 -14.87
CA ILE A 47 -10.42 -0.82 -15.70
C ILE A 47 -10.74 -1.05 -17.18
N GLY A 48 -10.86 -2.32 -17.60
CA GLY A 48 -11.11 -2.67 -18.99
C GLY A 48 -10.48 -4.02 -19.36
N PRO A 49 -10.59 -4.44 -20.64
CA PRO A 49 -10.15 -5.77 -21.09
C PRO A 49 -8.64 -6.01 -20.88
N ASP A 50 -7.81 -4.98 -20.97
CA ASP A 50 -6.37 -5.10 -20.81
C ASP A 50 -5.90 -4.83 -19.37
N GLY A 51 -6.79 -4.43 -18.48
CA GLY A 51 -6.46 -4.00 -17.12
C GLY A 51 -5.75 -5.07 -16.29
N GLU A 52 -6.21 -6.32 -16.36
CA GLU A 52 -5.56 -7.43 -15.65
C GLU A 52 -4.17 -7.74 -16.21
N ALA A 53 -4.00 -7.73 -17.54
CA ALA A 53 -2.71 -8.01 -18.17
C ALA A 53 -1.68 -6.92 -17.80
N GLN A 54 -2.09 -5.66 -17.82
CA GLN A 54 -1.25 -4.55 -17.37
C GLN A 54 -0.87 -4.69 -15.89
N ALA A 55 -1.84 -4.98 -15.01
CA ALA A 55 -1.58 -5.18 -13.59
C ALA A 55 -0.61 -6.35 -13.34
N ARG A 56 -0.72 -7.46 -14.07
CA ARG A 56 0.22 -8.58 -13.95
C ARG A 56 1.64 -8.20 -14.36
N ALA A 57 1.81 -7.35 -15.38
CA ALA A 57 3.12 -6.81 -15.74
C ALA A 57 3.70 -5.91 -14.63
N GLU A 58 2.89 -5.02 -14.06
CA GLU A 58 3.29 -4.16 -12.93
C GLU A 58 3.62 -4.99 -11.68
N ILE A 59 2.87 -6.04 -11.38
CA ILE A 59 3.14 -6.99 -10.29
C ILE A 59 4.48 -7.70 -10.50
N ALA A 60 4.78 -8.13 -11.73
CA ALA A 60 6.05 -8.77 -12.04
C ALA A 60 7.23 -7.83 -11.80
N LEU A 61 7.13 -6.57 -12.21
CA LEU A 61 8.13 -5.53 -11.92
C LEU A 61 8.25 -5.25 -10.42
N THR A 62 7.13 -5.14 -9.72
CA THR A 62 7.12 -4.93 -8.26
C THR A 62 7.82 -6.08 -7.53
N ARG A 63 7.55 -7.33 -7.91
CA ARG A 63 8.22 -8.51 -7.33
C ARG A 63 9.72 -8.53 -7.64
N SER A 64 10.12 -8.13 -8.84
CA SER A 64 11.54 -8.04 -9.22
C SER A 64 12.29 -6.99 -8.40
N ASN A 65 11.66 -5.84 -8.16
CA ASN A 65 12.25 -4.75 -7.39
C ASN A 65 12.26 -5.02 -5.87
N TRP A 66 11.35 -5.88 -5.39
CA TRP A 66 11.17 -6.18 -3.97
C TRP A 66 11.15 -7.71 -3.73
N PRO A 67 12.25 -8.43 -4.03
CA PRO A 67 12.28 -9.89 -3.97
C PRO A 67 12.04 -10.45 -2.56
N ASN A 68 12.36 -9.69 -1.53
CA ASN A 68 12.22 -10.08 -0.13
C ASN A 68 10.89 -9.65 0.52
N ALA A 69 10.00 -8.98 -0.22
CA ALA A 69 8.73 -8.50 0.32
C ALA A 69 7.63 -9.58 0.34
N ILE A 70 7.83 -10.68 -0.38
CA ILE A 70 6.81 -11.73 -0.49
C ILE A 70 6.87 -12.67 0.71
N GLN A 71 5.74 -12.76 1.43
CA GLN A 71 5.53 -13.70 2.54
C GLN A 71 4.82 -14.95 2.03
N PRO A 72 5.34 -16.16 2.30
CA PRO A 72 4.64 -17.40 2.01
C PRO A 72 3.28 -17.50 2.71
N PRO A 73 2.32 -18.27 2.16
CA PRO A 73 1.03 -18.50 2.81
C PRO A 73 1.18 -19.10 4.21
N ALA A 74 0.39 -18.62 5.16
CA ALA A 74 0.39 -19.08 6.55
C ALA A 74 -0.97 -19.72 6.91
N LEU A 75 -1.31 -20.83 6.25
CA LEU A 75 -2.63 -21.47 6.36
C LEU A 75 -3.03 -21.84 7.79
N GLY A 76 -2.09 -22.25 8.64
CA GLY A 76 -2.36 -22.51 10.05
C GLY A 76 -2.77 -21.26 10.82
N LEU A 77 -2.22 -20.10 10.49
CA LEU A 77 -2.63 -18.82 11.06
C LEU A 77 -4.00 -18.40 10.52
N GLU A 78 -4.26 -18.56 9.22
CA GLU A 78 -5.58 -18.25 8.66
C GLU A 78 -6.71 -19.02 9.34
N GLN A 79 -6.47 -20.26 9.78
CA GLN A 79 -7.45 -21.06 10.52
C GLN A 79 -7.67 -20.60 11.97
N ARG A 80 -6.67 -19.97 12.58
CA ARG A 80 -6.71 -19.50 13.98
C ARG A 80 -7.26 -18.09 14.12
N LEU A 81 -6.95 -17.24 13.16
CA LEU A 81 -7.25 -15.82 13.19
C LEU A 81 -8.71 -15.54 12.84
N TRP A 82 -9.19 -14.41 13.32
CA TRP A 82 -10.56 -13.94 13.06
C TRP A 82 -10.55 -12.46 12.66
N LEU A 83 -11.33 -12.12 11.64
CA LEU A 83 -11.68 -10.75 11.25
C LEU A 83 -13.17 -10.69 10.87
N PRO A 84 -13.80 -9.50 10.93
CA PRO A 84 -15.19 -9.32 10.51
C PRO A 84 -15.46 -9.77 9.08
N ASP A 85 -14.52 -9.48 8.16
CA ASP A 85 -14.52 -10.06 6.82
C ASP A 85 -13.49 -11.20 6.76
N THR A 86 -13.99 -12.42 6.57
CA THR A 86 -13.14 -13.61 6.47
C THR A 86 -12.24 -13.59 5.23
N ALA A 87 -12.60 -12.81 4.19
CA ALA A 87 -11.76 -12.65 3.00
C ALA A 87 -10.42 -11.97 3.33
N ASP A 88 -10.37 -11.12 4.36
CA ASP A 88 -9.20 -10.33 4.75
C ASP A 88 -8.28 -11.04 5.77
N ILE A 89 -8.69 -12.21 6.29
CA ILE A 89 -7.89 -12.96 7.29
C ILE A 89 -6.48 -13.25 6.79
N HIS A 90 -6.29 -13.53 5.50
CA HIS A 90 -4.98 -13.79 4.93
C HIS A 90 -4.02 -12.59 5.03
N VAL A 91 -4.54 -11.35 5.04
CA VAL A 91 -3.73 -10.12 5.21
C VAL A 91 -3.19 -10.07 6.65
N LEU A 92 -4.04 -10.34 7.65
CA LEU A 92 -3.61 -10.43 9.04
C LEU A 92 -2.64 -11.61 9.25
N ALA A 93 -2.93 -12.77 8.67
CA ALA A 93 -2.03 -13.92 8.71
C ALA A 93 -0.65 -13.61 8.10
N THR A 94 -0.62 -12.84 7.00
CA THR A 94 0.62 -12.35 6.40
C THR A 94 1.39 -11.45 7.37
N ALA A 95 0.70 -10.55 8.10
CA ALA A 95 1.33 -9.67 9.07
C ALA A 95 1.94 -10.44 10.24
N VAL A 96 1.18 -11.35 10.82
CA VAL A 96 1.64 -12.19 11.96
C VAL A 96 2.83 -13.06 11.53
N ALA A 97 2.72 -13.76 10.39
CA ALA A 97 3.77 -14.66 9.89
C ALA A 97 5.08 -13.94 9.55
N SER A 98 5.01 -12.71 9.08
CA SER A 98 6.19 -11.89 8.76
C SER A 98 6.73 -11.11 9.95
N SER A 99 6.08 -11.16 11.12
CA SER A 99 6.34 -10.27 12.24
C SER A 99 6.29 -8.80 11.82
N ALA A 100 5.27 -8.43 11.05
CA ALA A 100 5.05 -7.06 10.64
C ALA A 100 4.44 -6.25 11.79
N ASP A 101 4.90 -5.02 11.94
CA ASP A 101 4.44 -4.09 12.98
C ASP A 101 3.07 -3.49 12.60
N VAL A 102 2.81 -3.36 11.30
CA VAL A 102 1.70 -2.56 10.77
C VAL A 102 1.03 -3.23 9.57
N ILE A 103 -0.29 -3.12 9.47
CA ILE A 103 -1.05 -3.26 8.24
C ILE A 103 -1.45 -1.87 7.74
N VAL A 104 -1.03 -1.50 6.53
CA VAL A 104 -1.44 -0.26 5.87
C VAL A 104 -2.65 -0.55 5.00
N THR A 105 -3.79 0.04 5.36
CA THR A 105 -5.07 -0.17 4.67
C THR A 105 -5.98 1.04 4.78
N VAL A 106 -6.84 1.27 3.78
CA VAL A 106 -7.96 2.22 3.85
C VAL A 106 -9.24 1.56 4.39
N ASN A 107 -9.23 0.25 4.57
CA ASN A 107 -10.37 -0.56 5.00
C ASN A 107 -10.40 -0.67 6.54
N ALA A 108 -10.74 0.43 7.20
CA ALA A 108 -10.75 0.49 8.66
C ALA A 108 -11.78 -0.43 9.32
N LYS A 109 -12.86 -0.76 8.61
CA LYS A 109 -13.99 -1.52 9.11
C LYS A 109 -13.64 -2.99 9.33
N ASP A 110 -12.89 -3.57 8.39
CA ASP A 110 -12.62 -5.00 8.39
C ASP A 110 -11.32 -5.33 9.15
N PHE A 111 -10.55 -4.30 9.57
CA PHE A 111 -9.37 -4.42 10.41
C PHE A 111 -9.55 -3.68 11.76
N PRO A 112 -10.38 -4.14 12.70
CA PRO A 112 -10.59 -3.50 13.99
C PRO A 112 -9.30 -3.47 14.83
N LYS A 113 -8.98 -2.31 15.41
CA LYS A 113 -7.72 -2.11 16.15
C LYS A 113 -7.54 -3.05 17.34
N ASN A 114 -8.63 -3.35 18.06
CA ASN A 114 -8.58 -4.25 19.22
C ASN A 114 -8.17 -5.67 18.80
N ILE A 115 -8.68 -6.17 17.68
CA ILE A 115 -8.35 -7.51 17.17
C ILE A 115 -6.90 -7.58 16.69
N LEU A 116 -6.45 -6.55 15.96
CA LEU A 116 -5.07 -6.51 15.51
C LEU A 116 -4.09 -6.41 16.69
N ALA A 117 -4.44 -5.64 17.72
CA ALA A 117 -3.62 -5.47 18.90
C ALA A 117 -3.40 -6.80 19.68
N GLU A 118 -4.36 -7.71 19.66
CA GLU A 118 -4.22 -9.06 20.24
C GLU A 118 -3.11 -9.87 19.55
N GLU A 119 -2.85 -9.57 18.27
CA GLU A 119 -1.79 -10.20 17.48
C GLU A 119 -0.50 -9.33 17.41
N GLY A 120 -0.43 -8.24 18.14
CA GLY A 120 0.71 -7.34 18.17
C GLY A 120 0.87 -6.51 16.89
N VAL A 121 -0.19 -6.34 16.13
CA VAL A 121 -0.18 -5.62 14.84
C VAL A 121 -0.98 -4.32 14.96
N GLU A 122 -0.46 -3.22 14.41
CA GLU A 122 -1.19 -1.96 14.29
C GLU A 122 -1.87 -1.83 12.92
N ARG A 123 -2.95 -1.05 12.86
CA ARG A 123 -3.51 -0.57 11.59
C ARG A 123 -3.16 0.89 11.37
N ARG A 124 -2.66 1.21 10.19
CA ARG A 124 -2.36 2.59 9.76
C ARG A 124 -3.13 2.93 8.47
N ASP A 125 -3.70 4.11 8.46
CA ASP A 125 -4.21 4.75 7.24
C ASP A 125 -3.03 5.22 6.39
N PRO A 126 -3.03 5.04 5.05
CA PRO A 126 -1.88 5.37 4.21
C PRO A 126 -1.54 6.86 4.20
N ASP A 127 -2.52 7.75 4.29
CA ASP A 127 -2.29 9.19 4.33
C ASP A 127 -1.58 9.61 5.64
N ALA A 128 -2.05 9.08 6.78
CA ALA A 128 -1.39 9.31 8.06
C ALA A 128 0.00 8.67 8.14
N PHE A 129 0.17 7.50 7.52
CA PHE A 129 1.43 6.76 7.49
C PHE A 129 2.50 7.53 6.71
N LEU A 130 2.18 7.97 5.49
CA LEU A 130 3.07 8.77 4.65
C LEU A 130 3.32 10.17 5.22
N LEU A 131 2.31 10.79 5.84
CA LEU A 131 2.48 12.08 6.51
C LEU A 131 3.48 11.99 7.67
N GLY A 132 3.49 10.87 8.41
CA GLY A 132 4.51 10.63 9.44
C GLY A 132 5.91 10.69 8.86
N PHE A 133 6.15 10.00 7.76
CA PHE A 133 7.47 10.03 7.09
C PHE A 133 7.81 11.41 6.52
N PHE A 134 6.83 12.15 6.00
CA PHE A 134 7.05 13.53 5.57
C PHE A 134 7.51 14.44 6.72
N LEU A 135 6.98 14.24 7.92
CA LEU A 135 7.39 15.04 9.08
C LEU A 135 8.83 14.73 9.53
N ASP A 136 9.29 13.51 9.28
CA ASP A 136 10.65 13.07 9.63
C ASP A 136 11.64 13.34 8.49
N ASP A 137 11.22 13.29 7.23
CA ASP A 137 12.02 13.43 6.01
C ASP A 137 11.20 14.17 4.92
N ALA A 138 11.05 15.47 5.10
CA ALA A 138 10.25 16.29 4.19
C ALA A 138 10.84 16.31 2.76
N ASP A 139 12.17 16.40 2.65
CA ASP A 139 12.85 16.50 1.34
C ASP A 139 12.72 15.21 0.54
N GLY A 140 12.99 14.05 1.16
CA GLY A 140 12.89 12.76 0.50
C GLY A 140 11.46 12.44 0.04
N ILE A 141 10.46 12.67 0.90
CA ILE A 141 9.06 12.44 0.52
C ILE A 141 8.58 13.43 -0.54
N THR A 142 9.06 14.68 -0.51
CA THR A 142 8.75 15.68 -1.55
C THR A 142 9.34 15.27 -2.90
N GLU A 143 10.58 14.78 -2.94
CA GLU A 143 11.20 14.30 -4.18
C GLU A 143 10.39 13.15 -4.80
N ILE A 144 9.97 12.16 -3.99
CA ILE A 144 9.08 11.08 -4.45
C ILE A 144 7.80 11.67 -5.05
N ALA A 145 7.15 12.58 -4.33
CA ALA A 145 5.88 13.15 -4.75
C ALA A 145 5.99 13.94 -6.06
N VAL A 146 7.08 14.69 -6.26
CA VAL A 146 7.37 15.41 -7.51
C VAL A 146 7.55 14.43 -8.67
N ASN A 147 8.28 13.34 -8.48
CA ASN A 147 8.47 12.31 -9.50
C ASN A 147 7.14 11.63 -9.85
N VAL A 148 6.32 11.30 -8.87
CA VAL A 148 4.98 10.70 -9.07
C VAL A 148 4.06 11.68 -9.81
N LEU A 149 4.07 12.97 -9.46
CA LEU A 149 3.28 13.99 -10.13
C LEU A 149 3.70 14.16 -11.61
N SER A 150 5.01 14.22 -11.85
CA SER A 150 5.57 14.34 -13.21
C SER A 150 5.13 13.16 -14.09
N GLU A 151 5.24 11.95 -13.58
CA GLU A 151 4.86 10.74 -14.30
C GLU A 151 3.34 10.64 -14.52
N ALA A 152 2.53 11.02 -13.51
CA ALA A 152 1.08 11.06 -13.64
C ALA A 152 0.63 12.05 -14.73
N ASN A 153 1.26 13.22 -14.81
CA ASN A 153 1.00 14.21 -15.85
C ASN A 153 1.44 13.72 -17.24
N ARG A 154 2.63 13.11 -17.31
CA ARG A 154 3.16 12.54 -18.56
C ARG A 154 2.25 11.45 -19.14
N LEU A 155 1.79 10.52 -18.31
CA LEU A 155 0.97 9.38 -18.75
C LEU A 155 -0.47 9.75 -19.07
N SER A 156 -1.07 10.67 -18.31
CA SER A 156 -2.48 11.04 -18.50
C SER A 156 -2.70 12.19 -19.48
N GLY A 157 -1.65 12.93 -19.84
CA GLY A 157 -1.77 14.19 -20.58
C GLY A 157 -2.51 15.29 -19.82
N ALA A 158 -2.79 15.08 -18.53
CA ALA A 158 -3.45 16.04 -17.66
C ALA A 158 -2.44 17.02 -17.04
N HIS A 159 -2.96 18.07 -16.41
CA HIS A 159 -2.16 19.05 -15.64
C HIS A 159 -2.56 18.99 -14.16
N TRP A 160 -2.22 17.85 -13.52
CA TRP A 160 -2.45 17.68 -12.10
C TRP A 160 -1.58 18.65 -11.30
N THR A 161 -2.18 19.30 -10.30
CA THR A 161 -1.42 19.91 -9.21
C THR A 161 -1.14 18.85 -8.15
N MET A 162 -0.08 19.04 -7.35
CA MET A 162 0.27 18.14 -6.25
C MET A 162 -0.94 17.85 -5.34
N ARG A 163 -1.61 18.91 -4.89
CA ARG A 163 -2.76 18.82 -4.00
C ARG A 163 -3.93 18.04 -4.62
N ALA A 164 -4.23 18.27 -5.89
CA ALA A 164 -5.33 17.60 -6.58
C ALA A 164 -5.03 16.11 -6.79
N LEU A 165 -3.80 15.77 -7.22
CA LEU A 165 -3.36 14.39 -7.42
C LEU A 165 -3.41 13.59 -6.10
N MET A 166 -2.81 14.13 -5.04
CA MET A 166 -2.79 13.47 -3.74
C MET A 166 -4.20 13.31 -3.15
N LYS A 167 -5.07 14.32 -3.30
CA LYS A 167 -6.47 14.20 -2.88
C LYS A 167 -7.20 13.09 -3.65
N LYS A 168 -7.00 12.99 -4.95
CA LYS A 168 -7.57 11.91 -5.77
C LYS A 168 -7.04 10.54 -5.34
N ALA A 169 -5.78 10.47 -4.97
CA ALA A 169 -5.13 9.26 -4.46
C ALA A 169 -5.49 8.92 -2.99
N ARG A 170 -6.44 9.63 -2.36
CA ARG A 170 -6.83 9.47 -0.95
C ARG A 170 -5.71 9.78 0.05
N LEU A 171 -4.82 10.72 -0.32
CA LEU A 171 -3.70 11.23 0.50
C LEU A 171 -3.87 12.76 0.74
N PRO A 172 -5.03 13.24 1.26
CA PRO A 172 -5.32 14.66 1.31
C PRO A 172 -4.48 15.45 2.32
N ARG A 173 -4.08 14.82 3.44
CA ARG A 173 -3.24 15.48 4.47
C ARG A 173 -1.81 15.63 3.95
N LEU A 174 -1.27 14.57 3.37
CA LEU A 174 0.04 14.61 2.70
C LEU A 174 0.03 15.64 1.57
N GLY A 175 -1.02 15.64 0.72
CA GLY A 175 -1.15 16.62 -0.36
C GLY A 175 -1.22 18.07 0.12
N LYS A 176 -1.79 18.33 1.30
CA LYS A 176 -1.77 19.65 1.93
C LYS A 176 -0.35 20.01 2.41
N ALA A 177 0.33 19.10 3.06
CA ALA A 177 1.70 19.31 3.57
C ALA A 177 2.71 19.58 2.43
N LEU A 178 2.63 18.83 1.35
CA LEU A 178 3.47 18.99 0.15
C LEU A 178 3.20 20.27 -0.66
N SER A 179 2.12 21.01 -0.36
CA SER A 179 1.71 22.20 -1.12
C SER A 179 1.91 23.51 -0.34
N ASN A 180 2.46 23.44 0.86
CA ASN A 180 2.80 24.59 1.69
C ASN A 180 4.30 24.91 1.54
#